data_784f9eaa6646f13beb49f19a94c37cc0
#
_entry.id   784f9eaa6646f13beb49f19a94c37cc0
#
_cell.length_a   1.000
_cell.length_b   1.000
_cell.length_c   1.000
_cell.angle_alpha   90.00
_cell.angle_beta   90.00
_cell.angle_gamma   90.00
#
_symmetry.space_group_name_H-M   'P 1'
#
loop_
_entity.id
_entity.type
_entity.pdbx_description
1 polymer ?
#
loop_
_entity_poly.entity_id
_entity_poly.type
_entity_poly.pdbx_seq_one_letter_code
_entity_poly.pdbx_strand_id
1 'polypeptide(L)'
;GGTQWGYVSPAYVARDKLDNKIPVTGDNEMKMDLNFGVMYKKARLGRKLKDFYAGFSMTNINQAQYEVNVTTLGGGTANLYRDYVPHYYTVVGADWDIGAVVLEPSVLFKYGLLNLAYVPQADLNVTALYANTFRGGLAYRQWGNGDAVSVLLGYEKGPLEFGYSYDITVSNVQLVSNGTHEIMVKYCIPFKVETRPDIIRESVRFL
;
A
#
# COMPACT_ATOMS: atom_id res chain seq x y z
N GLY A 1 -3.50 10.71 -11.24
CA GLY A 1 -2.48 11.42 -12.04
C GLY A 1 -1.12 11.20 -11.42
N GLY A 2 -0.37 10.20 -11.92
CA GLY A 2 1.01 9.98 -11.51
C GLY A 2 1.91 10.97 -12.23
N THR A 3 2.43 11.97 -11.53
CA THR A 3 3.53 12.78 -12.01
C THR A 3 4.80 11.94 -11.88
N GLN A 4 5.36 11.50 -12.99
CA GLN A 4 6.68 10.90 -12.99
C GLN A 4 7.71 12.01 -12.75
N TRP A 5 8.36 12.02 -11.60
CA TRP A 5 9.43 12.93 -11.26
C TRP A 5 10.70 12.53 -12.02
N GLY A 6 10.82 13.00 -13.25
CA GLY A 6 12.05 12.87 -14.03
C GLY A 6 13.02 14.01 -13.72
N TYR A 7 13.51 14.11 -12.50
CA TYR A 7 14.61 15.01 -12.21
C TYR A 7 15.91 14.21 -12.15
N VAL A 8 16.60 14.16 -13.27
CA VAL A 8 17.97 13.66 -13.32
C VAL A 8 18.88 14.81 -12.98
N SER A 9 19.46 14.83 -11.77
CA SER A 9 20.45 15.83 -11.42
C SER A 9 21.68 15.70 -12.34
N PRO A 10 22.38 16.78 -12.69
CA PRO A 10 23.61 16.70 -13.48
C PRO A 10 24.68 15.76 -12.91
N ALA A 11 24.68 15.56 -11.59
CA ALA A 11 25.58 14.62 -10.89
C ALA A 11 25.20 13.16 -11.13
N TYR A 12 23.92 12.86 -11.36
CA TYR A 12 23.44 11.51 -11.67
C TYR A 12 23.79 11.09 -13.09
N VAL A 13 23.62 12.02 -14.05
CA VAL A 13 24.02 11.81 -15.45
C VAL A 13 25.52 11.55 -15.58
N ALA A 14 26.36 12.16 -14.72
CA ALA A 14 27.80 11.95 -14.72
C ALA A 14 28.22 10.58 -14.18
N ARG A 15 27.40 9.93 -13.33
CA ARG A 15 27.69 8.64 -12.71
C ARG A 15 27.34 7.43 -13.58
N ASP A 16 26.26 7.57 -14.39
CA ASP A 16 25.68 6.46 -15.15
C ASP A 16 25.56 6.78 -16.65
N LYS A 17 26.63 7.30 -17.24
CA LYS A 17 26.69 7.60 -18.67
C LYS A 17 26.46 6.40 -19.60
N LEU A 18 26.42 5.20 -19.04
CA LEU A 18 26.22 3.94 -19.77
C LEU A 18 24.78 3.41 -19.69
N ASP A 19 23.94 3.96 -18.82
CA ASP A 19 22.55 3.55 -18.75
C ASP A 19 21.71 4.34 -19.77
N ASN A 20 21.52 3.73 -20.93
CA ASN A 20 20.70 4.27 -22.01
C ASN A 20 19.20 4.30 -21.71
N LYS A 21 18.77 3.81 -20.52
CA LYS A 21 17.39 3.84 -20.06
C LYS A 21 17.05 5.09 -19.27
N ILE A 22 18.05 5.95 -18.99
CA ILE A 22 17.83 7.21 -18.29
C ILE A 22 17.77 8.33 -19.34
N PRO A 23 16.64 9.05 -19.50
CA PRO A 23 16.56 10.16 -20.43
C PRO A 23 17.52 11.27 -20.03
N VAL A 24 18.32 11.74 -20.98
CA VAL A 24 19.29 12.83 -20.77
C VAL A 24 18.57 14.21 -20.79
N THR A 25 17.44 14.29 -21.46
CA THR A 25 16.55 15.44 -21.51
C THR A 25 15.25 15.06 -20.81
N GLY A 26 14.77 15.91 -19.90
CA GLY A 26 13.49 15.68 -19.22
C GLY A 26 12.34 15.64 -20.22
N ASP A 27 11.73 14.47 -20.38
CA ASP A 27 10.50 14.29 -21.12
C ASP A 27 9.36 14.12 -20.12
N ASN A 28 8.28 14.87 -20.31
CA ASN A 28 7.12 14.84 -19.42
C ASN A 28 5.91 14.34 -20.21
N GLU A 29 5.50 13.11 -19.93
CA GLU A 29 4.28 12.56 -20.46
C GLU A 29 3.25 12.34 -19.34
N MET A 30 2.02 12.84 -19.54
CA MET A 30 0.91 12.62 -18.60
C MET A 30 -0.05 11.57 -19.17
N LYS A 31 -0.25 10.49 -18.44
CA LYS A 31 -1.22 9.43 -18.77
C LYS A 31 -2.24 9.28 -17.66
N MET A 32 -3.44 8.90 -18.03
CA MET A 32 -4.48 8.54 -17.06
C MET A 32 -4.26 7.09 -16.62
N ASP A 33 -4.32 6.86 -15.31
CA ASP A 33 -4.29 5.54 -14.72
C ASP A 33 -5.63 5.23 -14.06
N LEU A 34 -6.16 4.02 -14.32
CA LEU A 34 -7.42 3.53 -13.79
C LEU A 34 -7.18 2.40 -12.80
N ASN A 35 -7.74 2.58 -11.61
CA ASN A 35 -7.67 1.61 -10.52
C ASN A 35 -9.10 1.30 -10.05
N PHE A 36 -9.34 0.07 -9.65
CA PHE A 36 -10.62 -0.39 -9.10
C PHE A 36 -10.38 -1.13 -7.80
N GLY A 37 -11.28 -0.97 -6.84
CA GLY A 37 -11.22 -1.73 -5.60
C GLY A 37 -12.57 -1.84 -4.95
N VAL A 38 -12.79 -2.94 -4.25
CA VAL A 38 -13.96 -3.21 -3.43
C VAL A 38 -13.53 -3.75 -2.08
N MET A 39 -14.16 -3.28 -1.01
CA MET A 39 -13.94 -3.73 0.36
C MET A 39 -15.27 -4.11 0.99
N TYR A 40 -15.33 -5.30 1.53
CA TYR A 40 -16.42 -5.76 2.39
C TYR A 40 -15.94 -5.78 3.83
N LYS A 41 -16.69 -5.16 4.72
CA LYS A 41 -16.45 -5.22 6.17
C LYS A 41 -17.75 -5.54 6.87
N LYS A 42 -17.72 -6.51 7.79
CA LYS A 42 -18.85 -6.88 8.64
C LYS A 42 -18.42 -6.88 10.09
N ALA A 43 -19.04 -5.99 10.86
CA ALA A 43 -18.86 -5.92 12.30
C ALA A 43 -19.74 -6.97 13.01
N ARG A 44 -19.23 -7.50 14.13
CA ARG A 44 -19.93 -8.38 15.04
C ARG A 44 -20.52 -9.65 14.39
N LEU A 45 -19.66 -10.43 13.75
CA LEU A 45 -20.05 -11.73 13.16
C LEU A 45 -20.43 -12.76 14.22
N GLY A 46 -20.04 -12.56 15.49
CA GLY A 46 -20.32 -13.48 16.56
C GLY A 46 -19.85 -12.94 17.92
N ARG A 47 -19.90 -13.80 18.93
CA ARG A 47 -19.54 -13.44 20.30
C ARG A 47 -18.05 -13.14 20.47
N LYS A 48 -17.19 -13.85 19.73
CA LYS A 48 -15.73 -13.71 19.79
C LYS A 48 -15.15 -13.03 18.55
N LEU A 49 -15.78 -13.17 17.39
CA LEU A 49 -15.35 -12.58 16.14
C LEU A 49 -15.97 -11.19 16.04
N LYS A 50 -15.18 -10.16 16.34
CA LYS A 50 -15.65 -8.76 16.33
C LYS A 50 -15.87 -8.27 14.90
N ASP A 51 -14.82 -8.27 14.14
CA ASP A 51 -14.84 -7.74 12.78
C ASP A 51 -14.27 -8.78 11.81
N PHE A 52 -14.81 -8.78 10.62
CA PHE A 52 -14.26 -9.48 9.47
C PHE A 52 -14.20 -8.52 8.30
N TYR A 53 -13.14 -8.57 7.54
CA TYR A 53 -13.03 -7.82 6.30
C TYR A 53 -12.37 -8.63 5.19
N ALA A 54 -12.80 -8.37 3.98
CA ALA A 54 -12.19 -8.88 2.77
C ALA A 54 -12.21 -7.79 1.70
N GLY A 55 -11.13 -7.65 0.97
CA GLY A 55 -10.99 -6.64 -0.07
C GLY A 55 -10.29 -7.20 -1.29
N PHE A 56 -10.62 -6.62 -2.43
CA PHE A 56 -9.97 -6.87 -3.69
C PHE A 56 -9.71 -5.55 -4.40
N SER A 57 -8.54 -5.40 -4.98
CA SER A 57 -8.26 -4.28 -5.86
C SER A 57 -7.39 -4.67 -7.05
N MET A 58 -7.53 -3.91 -8.11
CA MET A 58 -6.74 -4.02 -9.33
C MET A 58 -6.24 -2.63 -9.70
N THR A 59 -4.94 -2.50 -9.90
CA THR A 59 -4.31 -1.26 -10.34
C THR A 59 -3.83 -1.37 -11.77
N ASN A 60 -3.64 -0.21 -12.42
CA ASN A 60 -3.17 -0.09 -13.81
C ASN A 60 -4.06 -0.86 -14.82
N ILE A 61 -5.40 -0.78 -14.65
CA ILE A 61 -6.36 -1.55 -15.45
C ILE A 61 -6.22 -1.23 -16.96
N ASN A 62 -5.99 0.03 -17.27
CA ASN A 62 -5.85 0.52 -18.64
C ASN A 62 -4.45 0.28 -19.23
N GLN A 63 -3.52 -0.32 -18.47
CA GLN A 63 -2.17 -0.66 -18.91
C GLN A 63 -1.51 0.49 -19.69
N ALA A 64 -1.52 1.70 -19.10
CA ALA A 64 -1.00 2.89 -19.75
C ALA A 64 0.45 2.67 -20.18
N GLN A 65 0.73 2.90 -21.46
CA GLN A 65 2.06 2.80 -22.05
C GLN A 65 2.71 4.17 -22.06
N TYR A 66 3.91 4.27 -21.52
CA TYR A 66 4.72 5.49 -21.56
C TYR A 66 5.80 5.33 -22.61
N GLU A 67 5.91 6.36 -23.45
CA GLU A 67 6.98 6.48 -24.42
C GLU A 67 7.97 7.51 -23.92
N VAL A 68 9.22 7.11 -23.74
CA VAL A 68 10.30 8.01 -23.34
C VAL A 68 11.32 8.08 -24.46
N ASN A 69 11.51 9.28 -25.00
CA ASN A 69 12.52 9.54 -26.01
C ASN A 69 13.89 9.63 -25.33
N VAL A 70 14.78 8.71 -25.65
CA VAL A 70 16.13 8.66 -25.10
C VAL A 70 17.13 8.99 -26.18
N THR A 71 17.99 9.99 -25.90
CA THR A 71 19.14 10.27 -26.79
C THR A 71 20.26 9.30 -26.46
N THR A 72 20.66 8.49 -27.41
CA THR A 72 21.77 7.53 -27.25
C THR A 72 23.12 8.24 -27.34
N LEU A 73 24.17 7.66 -26.74
CA LEU A 73 25.54 8.17 -26.74
C LEU A 73 26.14 8.42 -28.15
N GLY A 74 25.52 7.88 -29.20
CA GLY A 74 25.89 8.11 -30.60
C GLY A 74 25.11 9.23 -31.30
N GLY A 75 24.31 10.01 -30.57
CA GLY A 75 23.48 11.09 -31.14
C GLY A 75 22.19 10.63 -31.82
N GLY A 76 21.86 9.33 -31.73
CA GLY A 76 20.57 8.80 -32.19
C GLY A 76 19.48 8.94 -31.12
N THR A 77 18.22 9.03 -31.53
CA THR A 77 17.06 8.93 -30.63
C THR A 77 16.53 7.51 -30.64
N ALA A 78 16.27 6.96 -29.44
CA ALA A 78 15.59 5.69 -29.27
C ALA A 78 14.33 5.89 -28.43
N ASN A 79 13.22 5.30 -28.83
CA ASN A 79 11.98 5.33 -28.06
C ASN A 79 11.97 4.15 -27.11
N LEU A 80 11.95 4.43 -25.80
CA LEU A 80 11.77 3.42 -24.78
C LEU A 80 10.28 3.37 -24.39
N TYR A 81 9.69 2.20 -24.52
CA TYR A 81 8.32 1.97 -24.08
C TYR A 81 8.34 1.34 -22.69
N ARG A 82 7.53 1.86 -21.79
CA ARG A 82 7.32 1.28 -20.47
C ARG A 82 5.84 1.04 -20.26
N ASP A 83 5.47 -0.22 -20.16
CA ASP A 83 4.11 -0.63 -19.90
C ASP A 83 3.84 -0.71 -18.40
N TYR A 84 2.76 -0.09 -17.95
CA TYR A 84 2.24 -0.32 -16.63
C TYR A 84 1.39 -1.59 -16.66
N VAL A 85 1.85 -2.61 -15.98
CA VAL A 85 1.14 -3.89 -15.90
C VAL A 85 0.13 -3.91 -14.77
N PRO A 86 -1.00 -4.59 -14.93
CA PRO A 86 -1.98 -4.69 -13.87
C PRO A 86 -1.44 -5.47 -12.68
N HIS A 87 -1.76 -4.96 -11.48
CA HIS A 87 -1.50 -5.65 -10.23
C HIS A 87 -2.81 -5.92 -9.50
N TYR A 88 -2.91 -7.09 -8.94
CA TYR A 88 -4.07 -7.56 -8.20
C TYR A 88 -3.71 -7.70 -6.74
N TYR A 89 -4.59 -7.22 -5.86
CA TYR A 89 -4.43 -7.29 -4.42
C TYR A 89 -5.68 -7.90 -3.82
N THR A 90 -5.49 -8.88 -2.95
CA THR A 90 -6.57 -9.44 -2.16
C THR A 90 -6.17 -9.40 -0.70
N VAL A 91 -7.00 -8.82 0.15
CA VAL A 91 -6.78 -8.77 1.59
C VAL A 91 -7.93 -9.46 2.30
N VAL A 92 -7.61 -10.25 3.32
CA VAL A 92 -8.59 -10.86 4.22
C VAL A 92 -8.04 -10.72 5.64
N GLY A 93 -8.91 -10.34 6.57
CA GLY A 93 -8.56 -10.26 7.98
C GLY A 93 -9.75 -10.33 8.89
N ALA A 94 -9.47 -10.53 10.16
CA ALA A 94 -10.49 -10.66 11.20
C ALA A 94 -9.95 -10.19 12.55
N ASP A 95 -10.86 -9.68 13.40
CA ASP A 95 -10.54 -9.27 14.76
C ASP A 95 -11.20 -10.25 15.72
N TRP A 96 -10.38 -10.97 16.49
CA TRP A 96 -10.82 -12.01 17.40
C TRP A 96 -10.66 -11.58 18.86
N ASP A 97 -11.77 -11.41 19.56
CA ASP A 97 -11.80 -11.01 20.97
C ASP A 97 -11.52 -12.20 21.91
N ILE A 98 -10.45 -12.10 22.68
CA ILE A 98 -10.06 -13.07 23.73
C ILE A 98 -10.09 -12.40 25.12
N GLY A 99 -10.96 -11.43 25.31
CA GLY A 99 -11.12 -10.68 26.58
C GLY A 99 -10.25 -9.44 26.64
N ALA A 100 -9.12 -9.48 27.34
CA ALA A 100 -8.22 -8.31 27.41
C ALA A 100 -7.39 -8.10 26.12
N VAL A 101 -7.39 -9.09 25.24
CA VAL A 101 -6.61 -9.11 24.01
C VAL A 101 -7.55 -9.26 22.82
N VAL A 102 -7.32 -8.48 21.75
CA VAL A 102 -7.90 -8.70 20.43
C VAL A 102 -6.80 -9.17 19.51
N LEU A 103 -6.94 -10.39 18.95
CA LEU A 103 -6.06 -10.88 17.90
C LEU A 103 -6.57 -10.43 16.54
N GLU A 104 -5.66 -9.94 15.70
CA GLU A 104 -5.96 -9.36 14.40
C GLU A 104 -5.13 -10.06 13.31
N PRO A 105 -5.44 -11.34 12.96
CA PRO A 105 -4.81 -11.98 11.84
C PRO A 105 -5.25 -11.39 10.51
N SER A 106 -4.31 -11.21 9.59
CA SER A 106 -4.61 -10.80 8.23
C SER A 106 -3.65 -11.39 7.22
N VAL A 107 -4.13 -11.50 5.98
CA VAL A 107 -3.34 -11.94 4.83
C VAL A 107 -3.56 -10.93 3.71
N LEU A 108 -2.48 -10.47 3.13
CA LEU A 108 -2.49 -9.68 1.90
C LEU A 108 -1.78 -10.49 0.81
N PHE A 109 -2.53 -10.81 -0.22
CA PHE A 109 -2.01 -11.48 -1.40
C PHE A 109 -1.88 -10.47 -2.54
N LYS A 110 -0.71 -10.42 -3.15
CA LYS A 110 -0.39 -9.56 -4.30
C LYS A 110 0.01 -10.43 -5.48
N TYR A 111 -0.48 -10.06 -6.63
CA TYR A 111 -0.19 -10.76 -7.87
C TYR A 111 0.05 -9.74 -8.98
N GLY A 112 1.23 -9.76 -9.55
CA GLY A 112 1.62 -8.80 -10.58
C GLY A 112 2.69 -9.35 -11.49
N LEU A 113 2.92 -8.68 -12.62
CA LEU A 113 3.95 -9.04 -13.57
C LEU A 113 5.30 -8.45 -13.11
N LEU A 114 6.28 -9.32 -12.93
CA LEU A 114 7.67 -8.94 -12.66
C LEU A 114 8.58 -9.66 -13.68
N ASN A 115 9.39 -8.91 -14.41
CA ASN A 115 10.32 -9.45 -15.40
C ASN A 115 9.68 -10.46 -16.39
N LEU A 116 8.51 -10.12 -16.95
CA LEU A 116 7.72 -10.95 -17.86
C LEU A 116 7.13 -12.23 -17.24
N ALA A 117 7.16 -12.35 -15.93
CA ALA A 117 6.51 -13.43 -15.19
C ALA A 117 5.58 -12.87 -14.11
N TYR A 118 4.43 -13.49 -13.92
CA TYR A 118 3.54 -13.17 -12.80
C TYR A 118 4.10 -13.82 -11.53
N VAL A 119 4.47 -12.98 -10.57
CA VAL A 119 5.02 -13.44 -9.28
C VAL A 119 4.02 -13.17 -8.17
N PRO A 120 3.53 -14.23 -7.49
CA PRO A 120 2.69 -14.05 -6.32
C PRO A 120 3.55 -13.62 -5.12
N GLN A 121 3.00 -12.70 -4.32
CA GLN A 121 3.52 -12.34 -3.01
C GLN A 121 2.42 -12.53 -1.98
N ALA A 122 2.76 -13.09 -0.83
CA ALA A 122 1.86 -13.23 0.31
C ALA A 122 2.48 -12.57 1.54
N ASP A 123 1.73 -11.68 2.18
CA ASP A 123 2.09 -11.06 3.44
C ASP A 123 1.13 -11.60 4.51
N LEU A 124 1.65 -12.40 5.44
CA LEU A 124 0.92 -12.93 6.59
C LEU A 124 1.20 -12.03 7.79
N ASN A 125 0.16 -11.60 8.47
CA ASN A 125 0.29 -10.71 9.62
C ASN A 125 -0.60 -11.19 10.77
N VAL A 126 -0.04 -11.17 11.99
CA VAL A 126 -0.79 -11.42 13.21
C VAL A 126 -0.38 -10.36 14.22
N THR A 127 -1.33 -9.51 14.59
CA THR A 127 -1.16 -8.54 15.67
C THR A 127 -2.09 -8.85 16.84
N ALA A 128 -1.69 -8.42 18.03
CA ALA A 128 -2.46 -8.51 19.25
C ALA A 128 -2.58 -7.11 19.86
N LEU A 129 -3.81 -6.64 20.02
CA LEU A 129 -4.12 -5.39 20.71
C LEU A 129 -4.49 -5.70 22.16
N TYR A 130 -3.67 -5.24 23.11
CA TYR A 130 -3.87 -5.43 24.53
C TYR A 130 -4.47 -4.17 25.16
N ALA A 131 -5.55 -4.35 25.93
CA ALA A 131 -6.26 -3.30 26.67
C ALA A 131 -6.61 -2.07 25.81
N ASN A 132 -6.85 -2.25 24.51
CA ASN A 132 -7.11 -1.19 23.53
C ASN A 132 -6.04 -0.07 23.53
N THR A 133 -4.81 -0.38 23.87
CA THR A 133 -3.74 0.59 24.02
C THR A 133 -2.43 0.13 23.39
N PHE A 134 -2.01 -1.09 23.68
CA PHE A 134 -0.73 -1.62 23.20
C PHE A 134 -0.93 -2.65 22.11
N ARG A 135 -0.26 -2.46 20.99
CA ARG A 135 -0.27 -3.40 19.87
C ARG A 135 1.10 -4.02 19.71
N GLY A 136 1.15 -5.33 19.57
CA GLY A 136 2.36 -6.06 19.23
C GLY A 136 2.05 -7.11 18.18
N GLY A 137 2.98 -7.38 17.26
CA GLY A 137 2.72 -8.36 16.22
C GLY A 137 3.93 -8.79 15.45
N LEU A 138 3.70 -9.78 14.60
CA LEU A 138 4.67 -10.33 13.67
C LEU A 138 4.04 -10.38 12.29
N ALA A 139 4.81 -10.05 11.29
CA ALA A 139 4.44 -10.25 9.90
C ALA A 139 5.51 -11.09 9.19
N TYR A 140 5.08 -11.92 8.26
CA TYR A 140 5.95 -12.65 7.37
C TYR A 140 5.58 -12.32 5.94
N ARG A 141 6.54 -11.84 5.20
CA ARG A 141 6.40 -11.52 3.78
C ARG A 141 7.13 -12.56 2.96
N GLN A 142 6.39 -13.25 2.09
CA GLN A 142 6.94 -14.17 1.12
C GLN A 142 6.93 -13.52 -0.26
N TRP A 143 8.11 -13.32 -0.85
CA TRP A 143 8.25 -12.75 -2.19
C TRP A 143 9.37 -13.45 -2.96
N GLY A 144 9.12 -14.68 -3.38
CA GLY A 144 10.11 -15.46 -4.12
C GLY A 144 11.44 -15.57 -3.39
N ASN A 145 12.42 -14.74 -3.79
CA ASN A 145 13.76 -14.69 -3.17
C ASN A 145 13.92 -13.51 -2.20
N GLY A 146 12.86 -12.77 -1.88
CA GLY A 146 12.89 -11.54 -1.07
C GLY A 146 12.09 -11.66 0.23
N ASP A 147 12.21 -12.78 0.96
CA ASP A 147 11.45 -13.02 2.18
C ASP A 147 11.92 -12.13 3.33
N ALA A 148 10.96 -11.65 4.13
CA ALA A 148 11.21 -10.83 5.30
C ALA A 148 10.29 -11.20 6.46
N VAL A 149 10.81 -11.05 7.68
CA VAL A 149 10.03 -11.13 8.92
C VAL A 149 10.02 -9.74 9.55
N SER A 150 8.83 -9.23 9.90
CA SER A 150 8.69 -7.93 10.53
C SER A 150 8.18 -8.09 11.95
N VAL A 151 8.77 -7.32 12.87
CA VAL A 151 8.26 -7.12 14.23
C VAL A 151 7.52 -5.81 14.28
N LEU A 152 6.29 -5.81 14.82
CA LEU A 152 5.39 -4.67 14.87
C LEU A 152 5.13 -4.29 16.32
N LEU A 153 5.23 -3.00 16.63
CA LEU A 153 4.87 -2.44 17.92
C LEU A 153 3.98 -1.22 17.70
N GLY A 154 2.98 -1.04 18.56
CA GLY A 154 2.06 0.08 18.45
C GLY A 154 1.58 0.54 19.81
N TYR A 155 1.21 1.82 19.88
CA TYR A 155 0.62 2.45 21.02
C TYR A 155 -0.53 3.35 20.57
N GLU A 156 -1.72 3.12 21.12
CA GLU A 156 -2.93 3.86 20.79
C GLU A 156 -3.47 4.55 22.05
N LYS A 157 -3.67 5.86 21.98
CA LYS A 157 -4.28 6.61 23.07
C LYS A 157 -5.14 7.76 22.53
N GLY A 158 -6.44 7.62 22.66
CA GLY A 158 -7.39 8.63 22.16
C GLY A 158 -7.24 8.81 20.65
N PRO A 159 -7.00 10.05 20.19
CA PRO A 159 -6.86 10.33 18.76
C PRO A 159 -5.47 9.99 18.19
N LEU A 160 -4.50 9.67 19.04
CA LEU A 160 -3.11 9.44 18.67
C LEU A 160 -2.81 7.95 18.58
N GLU A 161 -2.22 7.54 17.47
CA GLU A 161 -1.68 6.20 17.23
C GLU A 161 -0.22 6.32 16.80
N PHE A 162 0.65 5.58 17.47
CA PHE A 162 2.07 5.48 17.15
C PHE A 162 2.40 4.04 16.79
N GLY A 163 3.11 3.84 15.69
CA GLY A 163 3.56 2.55 15.22
C GLY A 163 5.06 2.54 14.94
N TYR A 164 5.66 1.40 15.18
CA TYR A 164 7.03 1.10 14.81
C TYR A 164 7.11 -0.30 14.24
N SER A 165 7.83 -0.46 13.15
CA SER A 165 8.17 -1.79 12.62
C SER A 165 9.66 -1.92 12.35
N TYR A 166 10.14 -3.15 12.46
CA TYR A 166 11.48 -3.53 12.06
C TYR A 166 11.41 -4.76 11.18
N ASP A 167 11.82 -4.61 9.93
CA ASP A 167 11.84 -5.67 8.92
C ASP A 167 13.21 -6.33 8.89
N ILE A 168 13.26 -7.63 9.14
CA ILE A 168 14.44 -8.48 9.08
C ILE A 168 14.40 -9.23 7.75
N THR A 169 15.34 -8.95 6.87
CA THR A 169 15.47 -9.68 5.62
C THR A 169 16.03 -11.07 5.89
N VAL A 170 15.29 -12.13 5.51
CA VAL A 170 15.68 -13.54 5.73
C VAL A 170 16.11 -14.26 4.46
N SER A 171 16.13 -13.56 3.34
CA SER A 171 16.56 -14.07 2.03
C SER A 171 18.03 -13.75 1.72
N ASN A 172 18.50 -14.20 0.56
CA ASN A 172 19.87 -13.94 0.08
C ASN A 172 20.23 -12.44 -0.04
N VAL A 173 19.23 -11.54 -0.04
CA VAL A 173 19.43 -10.09 -0.01
C VAL A 173 19.99 -9.62 1.35
N GLN A 174 19.94 -10.44 2.38
CA GLN A 174 20.53 -10.17 3.69
C GLN A 174 22.03 -9.81 3.62
N LEU A 175 22.74 -10.25 2.59
CA LEU A 175 24.15 -9.92 2.38
C LEU A 175 24.43 -8.43 2.14
N VAL A 176 23.40 -7.68 1.71
CA VAL A 176 23.50 -6.25 1.35
C VAL A 176 22.50 -5.35 2.08
N SER A 177 21.63 -5.91 2.93
CA SER A 177 20.61 -5.17 3.69
C SER A 177 20.56 -5.66 5.13
N ASN A 178 20.71 -4.73 6.08
CA ASN A 178 20.61 -5.00 7.51
C ASN A 178 19.19 -4.88 8.09
N GLY A 179 18.18 -4.82 7.21
CA GLY A 179 16.79 -4.61 7.58
C GLY A 179 16.36 -3.15 7.47
N THR A 180 15.08 -2.89 7.72
CA THR A 180 14.45 -1.57 7.58
C THR A 180 13.67 -1.21 8.83
N HIS A 181 13.82 0.02 9.29
CA HIS A 181 13.05 0.59 10.39
C HIS A 181 11.97 1.52 9.82
N GLU A 182 10.74 1.38 10.28
CA GLU A 182 9.63 2.24 9.90
C GLU A 182 8.95 2.81 11.14
N ILE A 183 8.62 4.09 11.09
CA ILE A 183 7.87 4.79 12.15
C ILE A 183 6.61 5.38 11.52
N MET A 184 5.48 5.13 12.15
CA MET A 184 4.19 5.68 11.77
C MET A 184 3.60 6.50 12.92
N VAL A 185 3.08 7.67 12.59
CA VAL A 185 2.29 8.48 13.51
C VAL A 185 0.97 8.84 12.84
N LYS A 186 -0.14 8.52 13.51
CA LYS A 186 -1.48 8.83 13.02
C LYS A 186 -2.24 9.63 14.08
N TYR A 187 -2.88 10.68 13.65
CA TYR A 187 -3.72 11.51 14.50
C TYR A 187 -5.11 11.65 13.86
N CYS A 188 -6.14 11.21 14.57
CA CYS A 188 -7.52 11.31 14.13
C CYS A 188 -8.17 12.58 14.69
N ILE A 189 -8.49 13.53 13.82
CA ILE A 189 -9.20 14.76 14.22
C ILE A 189 -10.69 14.44 14.30
N PRO A 190 -11.32 14.51 15.49
CA PRO A 190 -12.75 14.28 15.61
C PRO A 190 -13.54 15.47 15.05
N PHE A 191 -14.25 15.26 13.95
CA PHE A 191 -15.21 16.26 13.45
C PHE A 191 -16.59 15.99 14.06
N LYS A 192 -17.16 16.99 14.74
CA LYS A 192 -18.58 16.94 15.08
C LYS A 192 -19.36 17.30 13.84
N VAL A 193 -19.97 16.29 13.20
CA VAL A 193 -20.98 16.53 12.17
C VAL A 193 -22.27 16.89 12.92
N GLU A 194 -22.63 18.16 12.94
CA GLU A 194 -23.97 18.55 13.34
C GLU A 194 -24.93 18.04 12.28
N THR A 195 -25.60 16.93 12.57
CA THR A 195 -26.75 16.52 11.79
C THR A 195 -27.82 17.60 11.99
N ARG A 196 -28.13 18.35 10.93
CA ARG A 196 -29.27 19.26 10.96
C ARG A 196 -30.49 18.43 11.37
N PRO A 197 -31.25 18.86 12.38
CA PRO A 197 -32.48 18.17 12.72
C PRO A 197 -33.35 18.13 11.44
N ASP A 198 -33.87 16.95 11.16
CA ASP A 198 -34.83 16.79 10.06
C ASP A 198 -35.95 17.80 10.28
N ILE A 199 -36.03 18.80 9.40
CA ILE A 199 -37.14 19.70 9.39
C ILE A 199 -38.35 18.88 8.94
N ILE A 200 -39.12 18.35 9.89
CA ILE A 200 -40.43 17.76 9.63
C ILE A 200 -41.28 18.89 9.07
N ARG A 201 -41.40 18.95 7.74
CA ARG A 201 -42.37 19.79 7.08
C ARG A 201 -43.75 19.15 7.32
N GLU A 202 -44.40 19.55 8.39
CA GLU A 202 -45.81 19.28 8.50
C GLU A 202 -46.52 19.93 7.28
N SER A 203 -47.02 19.09 6.40
CA SER A 203 -47.86 19.58 5.31
C SER A 203 -49.13 20.10 5.94
N VAL A 204 -49.31 21.41 5.95
CA VAL A 204 -50.60 22.04 6.30
C VAL A 204 -51.61 21.60 5.23
N ARG A 205 -52.42 20.59 5.55
CA ARG A 205 -53.60 20.28 4.76
C ARG A 205 -54.62 21.37 5.04
N PHE A 206 -54.82 22.27 4.09
CA PHE A 206 -56.00 23.11 4.08
C PHE A 206 -57.22 22.22 3.81
N LEU A 207 -58.14 22.17 4.76
CA LEU A 207 -59.51 21.68 4.61
C LEU A 207 -60.31 22.65 3.76
#